data_a721786fce5745b655c0272f644782cf
#
_entry.id   a721786fce5745b655c0272f644782cf
#
_cell.length_a   1.000
_cell.length_b   1.000
_cell.length_c   1.000
_cell.angle_alpha   90.00
_cell.angle_beta   90.00
_cell.angle_gamma   90.00
#
_symmetry.space_group_name_H-M   'P 1'
#
loop_
_entity.id
_entity.type
_entity.pdbx_description
1 polymer ?
#
loop_
_entity_poly.entity_id
_entity_poly.type
_entity_poly.pdbx_seq_one_letter_code
_entity_poly.pdbx_strand_id
1 'polypeptide(L)'
;MLQRSSISSVAQQLGAVTERRALLRELSVLIEERRRAAVLAVNIPQQTDAPTRDDIVRRIRPFVRLDDLMCLLEDGNLIVVLRDLGDKASAIGAAQRLFQRCSLLQSIGVPGDDGFVSFGIVMLPSDLSQPEHVIQRAEQAARYASRTHARWVCWSNGPDDVDGVVLTREDTLATEVIQGLERDEFELYYQPQLEMGSGRLRGMEALIRWRRGDRIVPPGDFIPAIEAAGLSAALGSWVLRKACEQISSWRAQGLHCPRVAVNLSAAQLQGDLVDIVWHMLAEYKTEANQLEIELTESTEIAHPEEALAITGQLAEMGISFSLDDFGTGYSSFVRLKAAPFQAVKIERQFVANMMTDPYDMEMIRAVIEFGRKVNIATIAEGVETQEQYDILCDMGCDAWQGFLCSRPMPLADATAFLRQASV
;
A
#
# COMPACT_ATOMS: atom_id res chain seq x y z
N MET A 1 21.45 16.08 -32.30
CA MET A 1 22.28 14.86 -32.49
C MET A 1 22.97 14.35 -31.22
N LEU A 2 22.73 14.94 -30.05
CA LEU A 2 23.43 14.61 -28.79
C LEU A 2 22.54 13.86 -27.75
N GLN A 3 21.29 13.48 -28.06
CA GLN A 3 20.40 12.74 -27.17
C GLN A 3 20.33 11.23 -27.47
N ARG A 4 21.00 10.73 -28.52
CA ARG A 4 20.97 9.29 -28.88
C ARG A 4 22.00 8.41 -28.14
N SER A 5 22.93 8.98 -27.38
CA SER A 5 24.03 8.20 -26.78
C SER A 5 23.86 7.81 -25.31
N SER A 6 22.88 8.38 -24.56
CA SER A 6 22.73 8.13 -23.15
C SER A 6 21.85 6.90 -22.81
N ILE A 7 20.88 6.57 -23.66
CA ILE A 7 19.98 5.42 -23.45
C ILE A 7 20.70 4.07 -23.63
N SER A 8 21.70 4.04 -24.51
CA SER A 8 22.47 2.82 -24.80
C SER A 8 23.44 2.39 -23.69
N SER A 9 23.93 3.31 -22.86
CA SER A 9 25.00 3.02 -21.89
C SER A 9 24.50 2.39 -20.59
N VAL A 10 23.33 2.81 -20.09
CA VAL A 10 22.75 2.28 -18.85
C VAL A 10 22.13 0.91 -19.10
N ALA A 11 21.45 0.72 -20.23
CA ALA A 11 20.91 -0.59 -20.63
C ALA A 11 22.01 -1.66 -20.82
N GLN A 12 23.19 -1.27 -21.33
CA GLN A 12 24.34 -2.17 -21.46
C GLN A 12 25.04 -2.46 -20.12
N GLN A 13 25.03 -1.53 -19.16
CA GLN A 13 25.61 -1.76 -17.82
C GLN A 13 24.76 -2.71 -16.96
N LEU A 14 23.45 -2.81 -17.20
CA LEU A 14 22.56 -3.72 -16.47
C LEU A 14 22.57 -5.17 -17.02
N GLY A 15 23.27 -5.46 -18.12
CA GLY A 15 23.53 -6.82 -18.63
C GLY A 15 22.32 -7.68 -18.99
N ALA A 16 21.13 -7.08 -19.16
CA ALA A 16 19.88 -7.81 -19.13
C ALA A 16 18.75 -7.26 -20.02
N VAL A 17 18.97 -6.20 -20.78
CA VAL A 17 17.96 -5.68 -21.72
C VAL A 17 18.34 -6.14 -23.11
N THR A 18 17.46 -6.90 -23.73
CA THR A 18 17.66 -7.46 -25.08
C THR A 18 17.46 -6.37 -26.15
N GLU A 19 18.30 -6.37 -27.18
CA GLU A 19 18.06 -5.52 -28.34
C GLU A 19 16.80 -5.92 -29.10
N ARG A 20 16.06 -4.96 -29.68
CA ARG A 20 14.83 -5.21 -30.43
C ARG A 20 14.97 -6.31 -31.49
N ARG A 21 16.11 -6.35 -32.19
CA ARG A 21 16.37 -7.39 -33.22
C ARG A 21 16.46 -8.79 -32.61
N ALA A 22 17.04 -8.94 -31.43
CA ALA A 22 17.11 -10.19 -30.72
C ALA A 22 15.73 -10.60 -30.18
N LEU A 23 14.94 -9.68 -29.64
CA LEU A 23 13.56 -9.90 -29.24
C LEU A 23 12.72 -10.44 -30.41
N LEU A 24 12.78 -9.82 -31.60
CA LEU A 24 12.03 -10.25 -32.79
C LEU A 24 12.43 -11.65 -33.24
N ARG A 25 13.71 -12.02 -33.21
CA ARG A 25 14.17 -13.38 -33.55
C ARG A 25 13.61 -14.42 -32.58
N GLU A 26 13.68 -14.13 -31.29
CA GLU A 26 13.18 -15.05 -30.27
C GLU A 26 11.67 -15.21 -30.36
N LEU A 27 10.92 -14.15 -30.61
CA LEU A 27 9.49 -14.22 -30.85
C LEU A 27 9.16 -15.03 -32.12
N SER A 28 9.97 -14.90 -33.21
CA SER A 28 9.81 -15.76 -34.39
C SER A 28 9.92 -17.23 -34.03
N VAL A 29 10.94 -17.62 -33.26
CA VAL A 29 11.12 -19.01 -32.82
C VAL A 29 9.94 -19.48 -31.96
N LEU A 30 9.48 -18.66 -31.00
CA LEU A 30 8.33 -19.03 -30.17
C LEU A 30 7.03 -19.22 -30.98
N ILE A 31 6.83 -18.39 -32.03
CA ILE A 31 5.67 -18.50 -32.94
C ILE A 31 5.78 -19.74 -33.82
N GLU A 32 6.93 -19.94 -34.48
CA GLU A 32 7.16 -21.07 -35.40
C GLU A 32 7.08 -22.41 -34.69
N GLU A 33 7.66 -22.52 -33.50
CA GLU A 33 7.63 -23.73 -32.67
C GLU A 33 6.33 -23.90 -31.85
N ARG A 34 5.39 -22.95 -31.94
CA ARG A 34 4.15 -22.92 -31.17
C ARG A 34 4.37 -23.07 -29.67
N ARG A 35 5.44 -22.48 -29.15
CA ARG A 35 5.76 -22.56 -27.72
C ARG A 35 4.86 -21.62 -26.91
N ARG A 36 4.57 -22.05 -25.68
CA ARG A 36 3.77 -21.27 -24.74
C ARG A 36 4.59 -20.13 -24.17
N ALA A 37 4.06 -18.90 -24.29
CA ALA A 37 4.64 -17.72 -23.69
C ALA A 37 3.57 -16.64 -23.48
N ALA A 38 3.86 -15.67 -22.61
CA ALA A 38 3.09 -14.44 -22.51
C ALA A 38 3.99 -13.25 -22.91
N VAL A 39 3.51 -12.42 -23.82
CA VAL A 39 4.16 -11.17 -24.23
C VAL A 39 3.42 -10.03 -23.53
N LEU A 40 4.11 -9.34 -22.63
CA LEU A 40 3.61 -8.20 -21.87
C LEU A 40 4.21 -6.92 -22.44
N ALA A 41 3.38 -5.98 -22.86
CA ALA A 41 3.79 -4.61 -23.09
C ALA A 41 3.50 -3.79 -21.83
N VAL A 42 4.51 -3.11 -21.33
CA VAL A 42 4.40 -2.20 -20.20
C VAL A 42 4.35 -0.79 -20.76
N ASN A 43 3.19 -0.16 -20.71
CA ASN A 43 3.01 1.23 -21.12
C ASN A 43 3.49 2.14 -19.98
N ILE A 44 4.59 2.84 -20.23
CA ILE A 44 5.14 3.83 -19.30
C ILE A 44 4.71 5.21 -19.83
N PRO A 45 4.11 6.07 -18.99
CA PRO A 45 3.66 7.40 -19.43
C PRO A 45 4.76 8.19 -20.11
N GLN A 46 4.42 8.89 -21.22
CA GLN A 46 5.41 9.61 -22.03
C GLN A 46 6.08 10.78 -21.30
N GLN A 47 5.42 11.35 -20.30
CA GLN A 47 5.93 12.45 -19.49
C GLN A 47 6.88 11.96 -18.37
N THR A 48 7.01 10.65 -18.18
CA THR A 48 7.95 10.07 -17.24
C THR A 48 9.38 10.39 -17.66
N ASP A 49 10.16 11.00 -16.78
CA ASP A 49 11.56 11.33 -17.05
C ASP A 49 12.44 10.07 -17.22
N ALA A 50 13.64 10.25 -17.79
CA ALA A 50 14.53 9.12 -18.04
C ALA A 50 14.99 8.40 -16.75
N PRO A 51 15.33 9.09 -15.63
CA PRO A 51 15.66 8.43 -14.37
C PRO A 51 14.55 7.53 -13.83
N THR A 52 13.32 7.99 -13.88
CA THR A 52 12.15 7.21 -13.42
C THR A 52 11.89 5.98 -14.29
N ARG A 53 12.12 6.07 -15.61
CA ARG A 53 12.05 4.91 -16.52
C ARG A 53 13.12 3.87 -16.21
N ASP A 54 14.33 4.29 -15.96
CA ASP A 54 15.43 3.41 -15.58
C ASP A 54 15.16 2.72 -14.23
N ASP A 55 14.48 3.40 -13.32
CA ASP A 55 14.03 2.82 -12.06
C ASP A 55 12.94 1.75 -12.25
N ILE A 56 11.98 2.00 -13.13
CA ILE A 56 10.98 0.98 -13.49
C ILE A 56 11.66 -0.28 -14.02
N VAL A 57 12.60 -0.14 -14.96
CA VAL A 57 13.36 -1.26 -15.52
C VAL A 57 14.13 -2.00 -14.43
N ARG A 58 14.84 -1.28 -13.53
CA ARG A 58 15.59 -1.87 -12.41
C ARG A 58 14.71 -2.64 -11.45
N ARG A 59 13.50 -2.16 -11.16
CA ARG A 59 12.55 -2.81 -10.23
C ARG A 59 11.85 -4.02 -10.85
N ILE A 60 11.57 -4.00 -12.14
CA ILE A 60 10.98 -5.13 -12.85
C ILE A 60 12.00 -6.27 -13.03
N ARG A 61 13.25 -5.96 -13.30
CA ARG A 61 14.29 -6.93 -13.67
C ARG A 61 14.46 -8.11 -12.71
N PRO A 62 14.47 -7.94 -11.37
CA PRO A 62 14.60 -9.05 -10.43
C PRO A 62 13.46 -10.07 -10.48
N PHE A 63 12.31 -9.69 -11.04
CA PHE A 63 11.11 -10.54 -11.14
C PHE A 63 10.92 -11.19 -12.51
N VAL A 64 11.84 -10.91 -13.45
CA VAL A 64 11.93 -11.54 -14.77
C VAL A 64 13.05 -12.57 -14.73
N ARG A 65 12.74 -13.82 -15.04
CA ARG A 65 13.70 -14.94 -15.00
C ARG A 65 14.86 -14.72 -15.98
N LEU A 66 15.95 -15.44 -15.80
CA LEU A 66 17.10 -15.36 -16.72
C LEU A 66 16.74 -15.82 -18.15
N ASP A 67 15.81 -16.77 -18.28
CA ASP A 67 15.34 -17.30 -19.56
C ASP A 67 14.24 -16.46 -20.20
N ASP A 68 13.65 -15.52 -19.47
CA ASP A 68 12.68 -14.54 -19.98
C ASP A 68 13.42 -13.39 -20.66
N LEU A 69 12.69 -12.69 -21.55
CA LEU A 69 13.28 -11.54 -22.28
C LEU A 69 12.68 -10.25 -21.79
N MET A 70 13.51 -9.22 -21.76
CA MET A 70 13.09 -7.85 -21.45
C MET A 70 13.73 -6.89 -22.45
N CYS A 71 12.94 -6.07 -23.13
CA CYS A 71 13.40 -5.14 -24.15
C CYS A 71 12.74 -3.77 -23.97
N LEU A 72 13.54 -2.73 -23.81
CA LEU A 72 13.08 -1.35 -23.83
C LEU A 72 13.02 -0.87 -25.28
N LEU A 73 11.85 -0.42 -25.73
CA LEU A 73 11.63 0.09 -27.07
C LEU A 73 12.06 1.57 -27.20
N GLU A 74 12.21 2.05 -28.44
CA GLU A 74 12.63 3.44 -28.72
C GLU A 74 11.61 4.49 -28.26
N ASP A 75 10.33 4.12 -28.19
CA ASP A 75 9.23 4.96 -27.68
C ASP A 75 9.14 4.99 -26.15
N GLY A 76 10.00 4.24 -25.47
CA GLY A 76 10.08 4.17 -24.02
C GLY A 76 9.19 3.10 -23.38
N ASN A 77 8.43 2.33 -24.17
CA ASN A 77 7.68 1.18 -23.68
C ASN A 77 8.60 -0.02 -23.42
N LEU A 78 8.26 -0.84 -22.44
CA LEU A 78 9.00 -2.04 -22.08
C LEU A 78 8.23 -3.27 -22.53
N ILE A 79 8.90 -4.18 -23.24
CA ILE A 79 8.35 -5.51 -23.60
C ILE A 79 9.01 -6.57 -22.72
N VAL A 80 8.19 -7.40 -22.10
CA VAL A 80 8.62 -8.57 -21.32
C VAL A 80 8.02 -9.82 -21.93
N VAL A 81 8.85 -10.81 -22.25
CA VAL A 81 8.40 -12.11 -22.76
C VAL A 81 8.65 -13.16 -21.69
N LEU A 82 7.60 -13.67 -21.11
CA LEU A 82 7.62 -14.72 -20.10
C LEU A 82 7.41 -16.07 -20.78
N ARG A 83 8.43 -16.92 -20.72
CA ARG A 83 8.43 -18.24 -21.36
C ARG A 83 7.76 -19.28 -20.49
N ASP A 84 7.25 -20.32 -21.15
CA ASP A 84 6.67 -21.51 -20.52
C ASP A 84 5.50 -21.20 -19.55
N LEU A 85 4.77 -20.12 -19.81
CA LEU A 85 3.52 -19.82 -19.12
C LEU A 85 2.35 -20.58 -19.75
N GLY A 86 1.68 -21.36 -18.91
CA GLY A 86 0.69 -22.33 -19.40
C GLY A 86 -0.69 -21.76 -19.73
N ASP A 87 -1.07 -20.65 -19.09
CA ASP A 87 -2.43 -20.13 -19.16
C ASP A 87 -2.49 -18.60 -18.89
N LYS A 88 -3.64 -18.02 -19.22
CA LYS A 88 -3.93 -16.59 -19.06
C LYS A 88 -3.87 -16.14 -17.59
N ALA A 89 -4.32 -16.98 -16.64
CA ALA A 89 -4.31 -16.65 -15.22
C ALA A 89 -2.88 -16.48 -14.70
N SER A 90 -1.96 -17.36 -15.10
CA SER A 90 -0.53 -17.25 -14.79
C SER A 90 0.10 -15.98 -15.36
N ALA A 91 -0.29 -15.57 -16.57
CA ALA A 91 0.20 -14.34 -17.21
C ALA A 91 -0.33 -13.08 -16.47
N ILE A 92 -1.61 -13.09 -16.09
CA ILE A 92 -2.21 -12.02 -15.28
C ILE A 92 -1.52 -11.95 -13.92
N GLY A 93 -1.30 -13.07 -13.23
CA GLY A 93 -0.58 -13.09 -11.97
C GLY A 93 0.86 -12.55 -12.08
N ALA A 94 1.54 -12.81 -13.20
CA ALA A 94 2.85 -12.22 -13.47
C ALA A 94 2.75 -10.68 -13.68
N ALA A 95 1.80 -10.23 -14.51
CA ALA A 95 1.57 -8.80 -14.72
C ALA A 95 1.22 -8.07 -13.40
N GLN A 96 0.43 -8.72 -12.54
CA GLN A 96 0.05 -8.21 -11.23
C GLN A 96 1.27 -8.01 -10.30
N ARG A 97 2.17 -9.02 -10.24
CA ARG A 97 3.42 -8.89 -9.47
C ARG A 97 4.33 -7.78 -10.00
N LEU A 98 4.45 -7.64 -11.33
CA LEU A 98 5.24 -6.58 -11.94
C LEU A 98 4.62 -5.19 -11.69
N PHE A 99 3.29 -5.09 -11.76
CA PHE A 99 2.57 -3.86 -11.45
C PHE A 99 2.82 -3.39 -10.00
N GLN A 100 2.74 -4.30 -9.03
CA GLN A 100 3.02 -3.98 -7.62
C GLN A 100 4.39 -3.33 -7.42
N ARG A 101 5.38 -3.70 -8.23
CA ARG A 101 6.74 -3.14 -8.14
C ARG A 101 6.89 -1.79 -8.86
N CYS A 102 6.02 -1.53 -9.84
CA CYS A 102 6.00 -0.23 -10.54
C CYS A 102 5.22 0.85 -9.77
N SER A 103 4.16 0.46 -9.04
CA SER A 103 3.28 1.40 -8.33
C SER A 103 3.96 2.18 -7.20
N LEU A 104 5.06 1.68 -6.66
CA LEU A 104 5.86 2.39 -5.66
C LEU A 104 6.49 3.70 -6.18
N LEU A 105 6.69 3.83 -7.49
CA LEU A 105 7.24 5.06 -8.10
C LEU A 105 6.19 6.16 -8.30
N GLN A 106 4.93 5.79 -8.40
CA GLN A 106 3.82 6.73 -8.59
C GLN A 106 3.49 7.53 -7.32
N SER A 107 3.95 7.06 -6.16
CA SER A 107 3.78 7.74 -4.86
C SER A 107 4.66 8.97 -4.69
N ILE A 108 5.67 9.17 -5.55
CA ILE A 108 6.63 10.29 -5.47
C ILE A 108 6.15 11.43 -6.38
N GLY A 109 4.94 11.87 -6.16
CA GLY A 109 4.38 13.17 -6.51
C GLY A 109 4.87 13.84 -7.81
N VAL A 110 4.26 13.52 -8.96
CA VAL A 110 4.13 14.48 -10.06
C VAL A 110 2.67 14.92 -10.08
N PRO A 111 2.34 16.13 -9.65
CA PRO A 111 0.97 16.64 -9.77
C PRO A 111 0.63 16.83 -11.25
N GLY A 112 -0.40 16.17 -11.73
CA GLY A 112 -1.06 16.51 -12.98
C GLY A 112 -0.83 15.63 -14.18
N ASP A 113 -0.41 14.36 -14.03
CA ASP A 113 -0.29 13.46 -15.17
C ASP A 113 -1.12 12.18 -15.02
N ASP A 114 -1.97 11.91 -16.04
CA ASP A 114 -2.89 10.76 -16.15
C ASP A 114 -2.18 9.39 -16.33
N GLY A 115 -0.95 9.25 -15.82
CA GLY A 115 -0.02 8.22 -16.23
C GLY A 115 0.18 7.07 -15.26
N PHE A 116 -0.76 6.11 -15.21
CA PHE A 116 -0.48 4.80 -14.61
C PHE A 116 0.31 3.90 -15.55
N VAL A 117 1.28 3.16 -14.98
CA VAL A 117 1.87 2.01 -15.67
C VAL A 117 0.76 0.99 -15.93
N SER A 118 0.56 0.61 -17.16
CA SER A 118 -0.46 -0.36 -17.56
C SER A 118 0.14 -1.46 -18.43
N PHE A 119 -0.48 -2.63 -18.42
CA PHE A 119 0.04 -3.81 -19.10
C PHE A 119 -0.93 -4.29 -20.18
N GLY A 120 -0.37 -4.58 -21.36
CA GLY A 120 -1.07 -5.33 -22.39
C GLY A 120 -0.48 -6.71 -22.51
N ILE A 121 -1.30 -7.75 -22.56
CA ILE A 121 -0.90 -9.14 -22.54
C ILE A 121 -1.35 -9.83 -23.81
N VAL A 122 -0.45 -10.49 -24.51
CA VAL A 122 -0.74 -11.41 -25.63
C VAL A 122 -0.21 -12.79 -25.28
N MET A 123 -1.07 -13.80 -25.35
CA MET A 123 -0.68 -15.20 -25.13
C MET A 123 -0.20 -15.85 -26.42
N LEU A 124 0.87 -16.64 -26.33
CA LEU A 124 1.32 -17.52 -27.41
C LEU A 124 1.06 -18.99 -27.03
N PRO A 125 0.70 -19.87 -28.00
CA PRO A 125 0.45 -19.57 -29.41
C PRO A 125 -0.81 -18.72 -29.64
N SER A 126 -0.77 -17.83 -30.60
CA SER A 126 -1.89 -17.01 -31.05
C SER A 126 -2.05 -17.15 -32.56
N ASP A 127 -3.08 -16.54 -33.16
CA ASP A 127 -3.26 -16.47 -34.61
C ASP A 127 -2.32 -15.47 -35.28
N LEU A 128 -1.51 -14.76 -34.51
CA LEU A 128 -0.51 -13.82 -35.01
C LEU A 128 0.73 -14.59 -35.46
N SER A 129 1.06 -14.45 -36.74
CA SER A 129 2.19 -15.14 -37.37
C SER A 129 3.47 -14.33 -37.46
N GLN A 130 3.41 -13.05 -37.11
CA GLN A 130 4.56 -12.14 -37.20
C GLN A 130 4.88 -11.52 -35.81
N PRO A 131 6.15 -11.50 -35.38
CA PRO A 131 6.58 -10.96 -34.10
C PRO A 131 6.17 -9.51 -33.89
N GLU A 132 6.27 -8.69 -34.94
CA GLU A 132 5.89 -7.29 -34.91
C GLU A 132 4.40 -7.10 -34.58
N HIS A 133 3.54 -7.95 -35.11
CA HIS A 133 2.11 -7.91 -34.83
C HIS A 133 1.82 -8.29 -33.37
N VAL A 134 2.56 -9.26 -32.81
CA VAL A 134 2.43 -9.64 -31.40
C VAL A 134 2.77 -8.45 -30.49
N ILE A 135 3.92 -7.79 -30.75
CA ILE A 135 4.32 -6.59 -30.00
C ILE A 135 3.28 -5.49 -30.15
N GLN A 136 2.87 -5.19 -31.38
CA GLN A 136 1.89 -4.13 -31.66
C GLN A 136 0.56 -4.37 -30.94
N ARG A 137 0.10 -5.63 -30.85
CA ARG A 137 -1.14 -5.98 -30.15
C ARG A 137 -0.99 -5.86 -28.63
N ALA A 138 0.14 -6.28 -28.09
CA ALA A 138 0.44 -6.09 -26.69
C ALA A 138 0.47 -4.58 -26.33
N GLU A 139 1.10 -3.75 -27.15
CA GLU A 139 1.10 -2.28 -26.95
C GLU A 139 -0.30 -1.67 -27.10
N GLN A 140 -1.11 -2.12 -28.05
CA GLN A 140 -2.50 -1.66 -28.20
C GLN A 140 -3.32 -2.01 -26.96
N ALA A 141 -3.18 -3.22 -26.45
CA ALA A 141 -3.84 -3.66 -25.21
C ALA A 141 -3.37 -2.81 -24.00
N ALA A 142 -2.08 -2.50 -23.90
CA ALA A 142 -1.55 -1.65 -22.85
C ALA A 142 -2.06 -0.19 -22.93
N ARG A 143 -2.12 0.37 -24.13
CA ARG A 143 -2.72 1.71 -24.34
C ARG A 143 -4.23 1.72 -24.08
N TYR A 144 -4.92 0.64 -24.39
CA TYR A 144 -6.33 0.52 -24.03
C TYR A 144 -6.50 0.42 -22.52
N ALA A 145 -5.68 -0.38 -21.83
CA ALA A 145 -5.64 -0.46 -20.38
C ALA A 145 -5.43 0.92 -19.75
N SER A 146 -4.45 1.70 -20.23
CA SER A 146 -4.17 3.06 -19.76
C SER A 146 -5.40 3.98 -19.92
N ARG A 147 -6.04 3.97 -21.08
CA ARG A 147 -7.21 4.83 -21.35
C ARG A 147 -8.46 4.46 -20.58
N THR A 148 -8.61 3.20 -20.22
CA THR A 148 -9.75 2.68 -19.45
C THR A 148 -9.44 2.59 -17.95
N HIS A 149 -8.27 3.09 -17.53
CA HIS A 149 -7.74 2.97 -16.16
C HIS A 149 -7.69 1.52 -15.66
N ALA A 150 -7.61 0.55 -16.59
CA ALA A 150 -7.36 -0.84 -16.27
C ALA A 150 -5.84 -1.06 -16.11
N ARG A 151 -5.45 -1.91 -15.17
CA ARG A 151 -4.02 -2.23 -14.95
C ARG A 151 -3.44 -3.08 -16.05
N TRP A 152 -4.24 -4.03 -16.56
CA TRP A 152 -3.86 -4.89 -17.66
C TRP A 152 -5.06 -5.22 -18.54
N VAL A 153 -4.77 -5.51 -19.79
CA VAL A 153 -5.73 -5.99 -20.77
C VAL A 153 -5.09 -7.17 -21.51
N CYS A 154 -5.79 -8.30 -21.56
CA CYS A 154 -5.39 -9.42 -22.41
C CYS A 154 -6.03 -9.27 -23.78
N TRP A 155 -5.20 -9.31 -24.82
CA TRP A 155 -5.69 -9.33 -26.18
C TRP A 155 -6.17 -10.75 -26.57
N SER A 156 -7.34 -10.87 -27.14
CA SER A 156 -7.90 -12.07 -27.75
C SER A 156 -8.12 -11.89 -29.27
N ASN A 157 -8.43 -12.95 -30.00
CA ASN A 157 -8.29 -13.12 -31.45
C ASN A 157 -9.12 -12.22 -32.37
N GLY A 158 -9.59 -11.01 -31.97
CA GLY A 158 -10.37 -10.12 -32.83
C GLY A 158 -10.03 -8.64 -32.65
N PRO A 159 -10.21 -7.78 -33.69
CA PRO A 159 -9.94 -6.35 -33.58
C PRO A 159 -10.91 -5.62 -32.60
N ASP A 160 -12.08 -6.20 -32.37
CA ASP A 160 -13.10 -5.71 -31.42
C ASP A 160 -13.26 -6.63 -30.20
N ASP A 161 -12.57 -7.78 -30.20
CA ASP A 161 -12.60 -8.77 -29.16
C ASP A 161 -11.39 -8.55 -28.23
N VAL A 162 -11.35 -7.42 -27.63
CA VAL A 162 -10.70 -7.28 -26.34
C VAL A 162 -11.58 -8.10 -25.43
N ASP A 163 -11.24 -9.39 -25.23
CA ASP A 163 -11.88 -10.19 -24.21
C ASP A 163 -11.77 -9.39 -22.93
N GLY A 164 -12.88 -8.73 -22.71
CA GLY A 164 -12.94 -7.68 -21.76
C GLY A 164 -12.31 -8.21 -20.51
N VAL A 165 -11.43 -7.45 -20.00
CA VAL A 165 -11.24 -7.42 -18.60
C VAL A 165 -12.59 -7.76 -18.00
N VAL A 166 -12.78 -9.00 -17.57
CA VAL A 166 -13.75 -9.27 -16.54
C VAL A 166 -13.14 -8.58 -15.35
N LEU A 167 -13.38 -7.27 -15.28
CA LEU A 167 -13.08 -6.49 -14.08
C LEU A 167 -13.86 -7.22 -13.00
N THR A 168 -13.14 -7.92 -12.14
CA THR A 168 -13.77 -8.42 -10.94
C THR A 168 -14.35 -7.19 -10.24
N ARG A 169 -15.33 -7.35 -9.40
CA ARG A 169 -15.86 -6.24 -8.58
C ARG A 169 -14.72 -5.51 -7.86
N GLU A 170 -13.68 -6.26 -7.49
CA GLU A 170 -12.45 -5.76 -6.84
C GLU A 170 -11.59 -4.92 -7.80
N ASP A 171 -11.40 -5.33 -9.05
CA ASP A 171 -10.65 -4.55 -10.05
C ASP A 171 -11.36 -3.24 -10.39
N THR A 172 -12.69 -3.25 -10.47
CA THR A 172 -13.50 -2.05 -10.69
C THR A 172 -13.35 -1.12 -9.49
N LEU A 173 -13.48 -1.64 -8.27
CA LEU A 173 -13.37 -0.87 -7.03
C LEU A 173 -11.96 -0.29 -6.87
N ALA A 174 -10.92 -1.04 -7.19
CA ALA A 174 -9.55 -0.54 -7.14
C ALA A 174 -9.31 0.60 -8.14
N THR A 175 -9.89 0.51 -9.34
CA THR A 175 -9.85 1.61 -10.33
C THR A 175 -10.58 2.85 -9.80
N GLU A 176 -11.76 2.66 -9.23
CA GLU A 176 -12.53 3.75 -8.61
C GLU A 176 -11.78 4.40 -7.43
N VAL A 177 -11.05 3.62 -6.63
CA VAL A 177 -10.22 4.14 -5.53
C VAL A 177 -9.09 5.02 -6.06
N ILE A 178 -8.39 4.60 -7.12
CA ILE A 178 -7.35 5.41 -7.74
C ILE A 178 -7.92 6.76 -8.20
N GLN A 179 -9.05 6.72 -8.92
CA GLN A 179 -9.72 7.94 -9.36
C GLN A 179 -10.18 8.81 -8.18
N GLY A 180 -10.62 8.17 -7.09
CA GLY A 180 -10.99 8.87 -5.86
C GLY A 180 -9.81 9.58 -5.19
N LEU A 181 -8.61 8.97 -5.19
CA LEU A 181 -7.38 9.61 -4.70
C LEU A 181 -7.01 10.84 -5.56
N GLU A 182 -7.14 10.76 -6.88
CA GLU A 182 -6.88 11.87 -7.81
C GLU A 182 -7.88 13.02 -7.66
N ARG A 183 -9.12 12.72 -7.27
CA ARG A 183 -10.21 13.71 -7.10
C ARG A 183 -10.35 14.24 -5.68
N ASP A 184 -9.37 13.96 -4.78
CA ASP A 184 -9.45 14.30 -3.36
C ASP A 184 -10.76 13.79 -2.68
N GLU A 185 -11.25 12.62 -3.09
CA GLU A 185 -12.44 11.99 -2.50
C GLU A 185 -12.10 11.28 -1.16
N PHE A 186 -10.82 11.16 -0.80
CA PHE A 186 -10.39 10.56 0.45
C PHE A 186 -10.12 11.61 1.51
N GLU A 187 -10.49 11.29 2.73
CA GLU A 187 -10.26 12.13 3.90
C GLU A 187 -9.90 11.30 5.12
N LEU A 188 -9.21 11.91 6.09
CA LEU A 188 -8.93 11.29 7.36
C LEU A 188 -9.95 11.74 8.40
N TYR A 189 -10.54 10.77 9.07
CA TYR A 189 -11.28 10.96 10.31
C TYR A 189 -10.35 10.68 11.48
N TYR A 190 -10.61 11.26 12.62
CA TYR A 190 -9.75 11.17 13.78
C TYR A 190 -10.53 10.66 14.98
N GLN A 191 -10.00 9.65 15.66
CA GLN A 191 -10.58 9.14 16.89
C GLN A 191 -9.62 9.36 18.05
N PRO A 192 -10.05 10.01 19.16
CA PRO A 192 -9.20 10.27 20.30
C PRO A 192 -8.85 8.99 21.04
N GLN A 193 -7.57 8.87 21.39
CA GLN A 193 -7.03 7.90 22.34
C GLN A 193 -6.74 8.63 23.64
N LEU A 194 -7.34 8.16 24.75
CA LEU A 194 -7.23 8.79 26.05
C LEU A 194 -6.42 7.92 27.01
N GLU A 195 -5.61 8.54 27.85
CA GLU A 195 -4.98 7.85 28.98
C GLU A 195 -6.05 7.38 29.97
N MET A 196 -5.92 6.15 30.44
CA MET A 196 -6.82 5.59 31.44
C MET A 196 -6.68 6.37 32.77
N GLY A 197 -7.76 6.58 33.45
CA GLY A 197 -7.80 7.27 34.73
C GLY A 197 -7.63 8.80 34.69
N SER A 198 -6.63 9.30 33.95
CA SER A 198 -6.39 10.75 33.81
C SER A 198 -7.34 11.42 32.80
N GLY A 199 -7.80 10.67 31.80
CA GLY A 199 -8.58 11.21 30.68
C GLY A 199 -7.81 12.17 29.77
N ARG A 200 -6.49 12.31 29.95
CA ARG A 200 -5.67 13.15 29.08
C ARG A 200 -5.58 12.55 27.68
N LEU A 201 -5.50 13.43 26.69
CA LEU A 201 -5.32 13.01 25.31
C LEU A 201 -3.92 12.41 25.12
N ARG A 202 -3.85 11.11 24.77
CA ARG A 202 -2.63 10.39 24.38
C ARG A 202 -2.27 10.69 22.91
N GLY A 203 -3.27 10.71 22.05
CA GLY A 203 -3.14 10.93 20.62
C GLY A 203 -4.47 10.77 19.90
N MET A 204 -4.41 10.75 18.58
CA MET A 204 -5.56 10.46 17.74
C MET A 204 -5.21 9.41 16.70
N GLU A 205 -6.09 8.44 16.49
CA GLU A 205 -5.99 7.52 15.36
C GLU A 205 -6.60 8.16 14.12
N ALA A 206 -5.83 8.19 13.03
CA ALA A 206 -6.26 8.68 11.73
C ALA A 206 -6.83 7.53 10.91
N LEU A 207 -8.11 7.61 10.63
CA LEU A 207 -8.91 6.58 9.99
C LEU A 207 -9.37 7.06 8.62
N ILE A 208 -8.89 6.42 7.57
CA ILE A 208 -9.26 6.79 6.20
C ILE A 208 -10.75 6.59 5.94
N ARG A 209 -11.35 7.52 5.20
CA ARG A 209 -12.73 7.49 4.71
C ARG A 209 -12.76 7.87 3.25
N TRP A 210 -13.62 7.24 2.49
CA TRP A 210 -13.83 7.57 1.08
C TRP A 210 -15.19 8.27 0.90
N ARG A 211 -15.14 9.54 0.51
CA ARG A 211 -16.33 10.35 0.23
C ARG A 211 -16.74 10.17 -1.22
N ARG A 212 -17.80 9.41 -1.46
CA ARG A 212 -18.40 9.22 -2.78
C ARG A 212 -19.72 10.04 -2.87
N GLY A 213 -19.59 11.27 -3.32
CA GLY A 213 -20.71 12.23 -3.26
C GLY A 213 -21.13 12.47 -1.81
N ASP A 214 -22.39 12.20 -1.49
CA ASP A 214 -22.93 12.36 -0.13
C ASP A 214 -22.70 11.14 0.80
N ARG A 215 -22.10 10.06 0.28
CA ARG A 215 -21.87 8.83 1.04
C ARG A 215 -20.43 8.76 1.51
N ILE A 216 -20.24 8.39 2.78
CA ILE A 216 -18.94 7.99 3.34
C ILE A 216 -18.84 6.46 3.29
N VAL A 217 -17.83 5.95 2.58
CA VAL A 217 -17.52 4.53 2.47
C VAL A 217 -16.46 4.20 3.52
N PRO A 218 -16.71 3.23 4.42
CA PRO A 218 -15.75 2.82 5.44
C PRO A 218 -14.60 2.00 4.83
N PRO A 219 -13.42 1.93 5.50
CA PRO A 219 -12.24 1.24 4.98
C PRO A 219 -12.47 -0.24 4.71
N GLY A 220 -13.26 -0.95 5.51
CA GLY A 220 -13.58 -2.36 5.30
C GLY A 220 -14.23 -2.68 3.95
N ASP A 221 -14.88 -1.69 3.32
CA ASP A 221 -15.54 -1.88 2.03
C ASP A 221 -14.57 -1.76 0.83
N PHE A 222 -13.39 -1.11 0.99
CA PHE A 222 -12.47 -0.86 -0.13
C PHE A 222 -11.01 -1.30 0.12
N ILE A 223 -10.53 -1.39 1.36
CA ILE A 223 -9.16 -1.82 1.67
C ILE A 223 -8.84 -3.20 1.10
N PRO A 224 -9.70 -4.24 1.22
CA PRO A 224 -9.40 -5.55 0.65
C PRO A 224 -9.17 -5.51 -0.87
N ALA A 225 -9.92 -4.67 -1.60
CA ALA A 225 -9.72 -4.48 -3.03
C ALA A 225 -8.39 -3.77 -3.36
N ILE A 226 -7.98 -2.82 -2.51
CA ILE A 226 -6.69 -2.13 -2.62
C ILE A 226 -5.53 -3.10 -2.40
N GLU A 227 -5.63 -3.97 -1.41
CA GLU A 227 -4.62 -5.00 -1.10
C GLU A 227 -4.52 -6.03 -2.22
N ALA A 228 -5.66 -6.60 -2.66
CA ALA A 228 -5.70 -7.50 -3.80
C ALA A 228 -5.14 -6.86 -5.06
N ALA A 229 -5.29 -5.56 -5.17
CA ALA A 229 -4.82 -4.74 -6.26
C ALA A 229 -3.33 -4.36 -6.17
N GLY A 230 -2.66 -4.60 -5.02
CA GLY A 230 -1.28 -4.19 -4.79
C GLY A 230 -1.08 -2.68 -4.72
N LEU A 231 -2.12 -1.93 -4.35
CA LEU A 231 -2.10 -0.48 -4.24
C LEU A 231 -1.88 0.01 -2.80
N SER A 232 -1.66 -0.91 -1.85
CA SER A 232 -1.49 -0.58 -0.43
C SER A 232 -0.40 0.45 -0.19
N ALA A 233 0.74 0.35 -0.90
CA ALA A 233 1.85 1.30 -0.75
C ALA A 233 1.45 2.74 -1.15
N ALA A 234 0.70 2.91 -2.25
CA ALA A 234 0.23 4.22 -2.69
C ALA A 234 -0.75 4.83 -1.68
N LEU A 235 -1.69 4.02 -1.18
CA LEU A 235 -2.64 4.45 -0.15
C LEU A 235 -1.93 4.81 1.16
N GLY A 236 -0.97 3.99 1.61
CA GLY A 236 -0.21 4.26 2.83
C GLY A 236 0.62 5.54 2.75
N SER A 237 1.27 5.78 1.61
CA SER A 237 1.99 7.03 1.38
C SER A 237 1.05 8.25 1.40
N TRP A 238 -0.17 8.12 0.84
CA TRP A 238 -1.19 9.16 0.92
C TRP A 238 -1.62 9.42 2.37
N VAL A 239 -1.90 8.36 3.14
CA VAL A 239 -2.31 8.47 4.56
C VAL A 239 -1.21 9.13 5.40
N LEU A 240 0.04 8.69 5.26
CA LEU A 240 1.19 9.26 5.97
C LEU A 240 1.36 10.74 5.66
N ARG A 241 1.27 11.12 4.37
CA ARG A 241 1.35 12.51 3.94
C ARG A 241 0.25 13.36 4.56
N LYS A 242 -1.01 12.90 4.48
CA LYS A 242 -2.16 13.62 5.06
C LYS A 242 -2.06 13.75 6.58
N ALA A 243 -1.53 12.74 7.28
CA ALA A 243 -1.29 12.82 8.71
C ALA A 243 -0.22 13.86 9.06
N CYS A 244 0.92 13.87 8.35
CA CYS A 244 1.99 14.87 8.55
C CYS A 244 1.51 16.29 8.23
N GLU A 245 0.78 16.47 7.12
CA GLU A 245 0.15 17.73 6.73
C GLU A 245 -0.77 18.26 7.86
N GLN A 246 -1.59 17.36 8.41
CA GLN A 246 -2.55 17.71 9.44
C GLN A 246 -1.88 18.04 10.78
N ILE A 247 -0.88 17.29 11.21
CA ILE A 247 -0.08 17.60 12.41
C ILE A 247 0.53 18.99 12.27
N SER A 248 1.13 19.30 11.12
CA SER A 248 1.70 20.61 10.82
C SER A 248 0.65 21.73 10.87
N SER A 249 -0.54 21.48 10.32
CA SER A 249 -1.66 22.43 10.32
C SER A 249 -2.16 22.73 11.74
N TRP A 250 -2.34 21.72 12.60
CA TRP A 250 -2.73 21.91 14.00
C TRP A 250 -1.69 22.69 14.77
N ARG A 251 -0.41 22.38 14.59
CA ARG A 251 0.68 23.13 15.21
C ARG A 251 0.70 24.59 14.78
N ALA A 252 0.47 24.87 13.49
CA ALA A 252 0.39 26.26 12.99
C ALA A 252 -0.78 27.04 13.60
N GLN A 253 -1.85 26.34 14.02
CA GLN A 253 -2.99 26.92 14.76
C GLN A 253 -2.74 27.02 16.28
N GLY A 254 -1.56 26.63 16.77
CA GLY A 254 -1.24 26.59 18.19
C GLY A 254 -1.91 25.47 18.97
N LEU A 255 -2.43 24.45 18.25
CA LEU A 255 -3.05 23.28 18.85
C LEU A 255 -2.00 22.19 19.07
N HIS A 256 -2.05 21.55 20.23
CA HIS A 256 -1.18 20.43 20.55
C HIS A 256 -1.93 19.11 20.36
N CYS A 257 -1.52 18.32 19.37
CA CYS A 257 -1.88 16.91 19.26
C CYS A 257 -0.64 16.10 19.64
N PRO A 258 -0.67 15.35 20.73
CA PRO A 258 0.51 14.63 21.20
C PRO A 258 1.04 13.65 20.15
N ARG A 259 0.13 12.98 19.45
CA ARG A 259 0.46 11.95 18.45
C ARG A 259 -0.68 11.71 17.49
N VAL A 260 -0.36 11.37 16.24
CA VAL A 260 -1.31 10.85 15.25
C VAL A 260 -0.86 9.44 14.85
N ALA A 261 -1.72 8.47 15.09
CA ALA A 261 -1.51 7.09 14.72
C ALA A 261 -2.10 6.81 13.34
N VAL A 262 -1.38 6.07 12.50
CA VAL A 262 -1.80 5.68 11.16
C VAL A 262 -1.64 4.19 10.95
N ASN A 263 -2.64 3.57 10.35
CA ASN A 263 -2.62 2.15 10.02
C ASN A 263 -1.78 1.89 8.77
N LEU A 264 -0.79 1.00 8.86
CA LEU A 264 -0.05 0.46 7.74
C LEU A 264 -0.10 -1.06 7.73
N SER A 265 -0.25 -1.65 6.54
CA SER A 265 -0.12 -3.10 6.39
C SER A 265 1.36 -3.50 6.32
N ALA A 266 1.68 -4.73 6.72
CA ALA A 266 3.05 -5.24 6.61
C ALA A 266 3.57 -5.28 5.16
N ALA A 267 2.68 -5.36 4.16
CA ALA A 267 3.04 -5.26 2.75
C ALA A 267 3.61 -3.89 2.37
N GLN A 268 3.39 -2.85 3.19
CA GLN A 268 3.92 -1.50 2.99
C GLN A 268 5.30 -1.30 3.63
N LEU A 269 5.74 -2.21 4.52
CA LEU A 269 7.06 -2.20 5.14
C LEU A 269 8.11 -2.77 4.19
N GLN A 270 8.36 -2.10 3.08
CA GLN A 270 9.33 -2.53 2.06
C GLN A 270 9.90 -1.34 1.27
N GLY A 271 11.05 -1.56 0.62
CA GLY A 271 11.64 -0.62 -0.31
C GLY A 271 12.11 0.68 0.36
N ASP A 272 11.62 1.81 -0.15
CA ASP A 272 12.03 3.17 0.19
C ASP A 272 11.13 3.87 1.22
N LEU A 273 10.34 3.10 2.00
CA LEU A 273 9.43 3.69 3.00
C LEU A 273 10.15 4.61 3.99
N VAL A 274 11.37 4.25 4.41
CA VAL A 274 12.18 5.08 5.33
C VAL A 274 12.47 6.44 4.71
N ASP A 275 12.91 6.46 3.45
CA ASP A 275 13.20 7.69 2.72
C ASP A 275 11.94 8.55 2.51
N ILE A 276 10.84 7.89 2.14
CA ILE A 276 9.52 8.55 1.96
C ILE A 276 9.11 9.24 3.27
N VAL A 277 9.15 8.53 4.38
CA VAL A 277 8.76 9.08 5.69
C VAL A 277 9.71 10.21 6.10
N TRP A 278 11.02 10.04 5.91
CA TRP A 278 12.00 11.07 6.21
C TRP A 278 11.71 12.38 5.45
N HIS A 279 11.43 12.27 4.14
CA HIS A 279 11.10 13.44 3.31
C HIS A 279 9.79 14.10 3.76
N MET A 280 8.76 13.30 4.09
CA MET A 280 7.49 13.86 4.59
C MET A 280 7.65 14.60 5.91
N LEU A 281 8.39 14.02 6.87
CA LEU A 281 8.66 14.69 8.15
C LEU A 281 9.40 16.03 7.95
N ALA A 282 10.37 16.05 7.02
CA ALA A 282 11.13 17.28 6.70
C ALA A 282 10.26 18.32 5.98
N GLU A 283 9.47 17.92 4.99
CA GLU A 283 8.58 18.79 4.22
C GLU A 283 7.54 19.49 5.09
N TYR A 284 6.84 18.71 5.93
CA TYR A 284 5.80 19.24 6.82
C TYR A 284 6.33 19.72 8.17
N LYS A 285 7.66 19.62 8.39
CA LYS A 285 8.33 19.96 9.66
C LYS A 285 7.70 19.26 10.87
N THR A 286 7.20 18.03 10.66
CA THR A 286 6.58 17.22 11.71
C THR A 286 7.67 16.53 12.53
N GLU A 287 7.54 16.54 13.84
CA GLU A 287 8.45 15.79 14.72
C GLU A 287 8.10 14.30 14.64
N ALA A 288 9.12 13.44 14.53
CA ALA A 288 8.91 12.01 14.34
C ALA A 288 8.07 11.37 15.47
N ASN A 289 8.24 11.83 16.70
CA ASN A 289 7.48 11.36 17.87
C ASN A 289 5.99 11.72 17.85
N GLN A 290 5.56 12.61 16.94
CA GLN A 290 4.16 12.93 16.71
C GLN A 290 3.48 11.96 15.72
N LEU A 291 4.24 11.06 15.09
CA LEU A 291 3.71 10.02 14.21
C LEU A 291 3.83 8.66 14.90
N GLU A 292 2.74 7.90 14.91
CA GLU A 292 2.70 6.50 15.34
C GLU A 292 2.25 5.65 14.15
N ILE A 293 2.89 4.50 13.94
CA ILE A 293 2.51 3.53 12.92
C ILE A 293 1.90 2.32 13.61
N GLU A 294 0.66 2.00 13.26
CA GLU A 294 -0.07 0.83 13.74
C GLU A 294 0.07 -0.30 12.72
N LEU A 295 0.55 -1.47 13.16
CA LEU A 295 0.76 -2.65 12.33
C LEU A 295 -0.17 -3.76 12.79
N THR A 296 -0.98 -4.30 11.87
CA THR A 296 -1.87 -5.43 12.20
C THR A 296 -1.12 -6.73 12.40
N GLU A 297 -1.61 -7.58 13.30
CA GLU A 297 -1.04 -8.90 13.56
C GLU A 297 -1.18 -9.86 12.38
N SER A 298 -2.30 -9.82 11.69
CA SER A 298 -2.77 -10.83 10.74
C SER A 298 -2.03 -10.85 9.40
N THR A 299 -1.15 -9.88 9.13
CA THR A 299 -0.48 -9.79 7.84
C THR A 299 0.74 -10.70 7.77
N GLU A 300 0.72 -11.71 6.88
CA GLU A 300 1.93 -12.47 6.52
C GLU A 300 2.98 -11.52 5.93
N ILE A 301 4.11 -11.43 6.60
CA ILE A 301 5.25 -10.63 6.13
C ILE A 301 6.03 -11.48 5.15
N ALA A 302 5.96 -11.16 3.86
CA ALA A 302 6.69 -11.87 2.83
C ALA A 302 8.23 -11.84 3.05
N HIS A 303 8.73 -10.74 3.63
CA HIS A 303 10.15 -10.53 3.96
C HIS A 303 10.31 -10.02 5.39
N PRO A 304 10.27 -10.91 6.41
CA PRO A 304 10.28 -10.51 7.83
C PRO A 304 11.53 -9.73 8.24
N GLU A 305 12.70 -10.09 7.71
CA GLU A 305 13.97 -9.43 8.03
C GLU A 305 14.00 -8.00 7.50
N GLU A 306 13.50 -7.76 6.28
CA GLU A 306 13.40 -6.43 5.68
C GLU A 306 12.42 -5.54 6.47
N ALA A 307 11.25 -6.06 6.81
CA ALA A 307 10.26 -5.34 7.59
C ALA A 307 10.79 -4.95 8.99
N LEU A 308 11.54 -5.85 9.66
CA LEU A 308 12.19 -5.57 10.93
C LEU A 308 13.28 -4.50 10.80
N ALA A 309 14.06 -4.52 9.72
CA ALA A 309 15.07 -3.50 9.47
C ALA A 309 14.43 -2.12 9.24
N ILE A 310 13.36 -2.05 8.47
CA ILE A 310 12.60 -0.81 8.21
C ILE A 310 11.97 -0.27 9.49
N THR A 311 11.29 -1.10 10.28
CA THR A 311 10.70 -0.67 11.56
C THR A 311 11.78 -0.20 12.53
N GLY A 312 12.95 -0.84 12.56
CA GLY A 312 14.09 -0.41 13.37
C GLY A 312 14.59 0.98 12.96
N GLN A 313 14.81 1.23 11.68
CA GLN A 313 15.26 2.52 11.16
C GLN A 313 14.24 3.65 11.43
N LEU A 314 12.96 3.40 11.23
CA LEU A 314 11.91 4.38 11.53
C LEU A 314 11.82 4.66 13.04
N ALA A 315 11.99 3.65 13.90
CA ALA A 315 12.04 3.84 15.35
C ALA A 315 13.28 4.64 15.81
N GLU A 316 14.44 4.44 15.18
CA GLU A 316 15.64 5.26 15.42
C GLU A 316 15.43 6.73 15.03
N MET A 317 14.57 7.02 14.06
CA MET A 317 14.14 8.38 13.73
C MET A 317 13.21 9.00 14.78
N GLY A 318 12.66 8.18 15.71
CA GLY A 318 11.75 8.59 16.77
C GLY A 318 10.27 8.31 16.49
N ILE A 319 9.93 7.58 15.42
CA ILE A 319 8.56 7.15 15.14
C ILE A 319 8.17 6.04 16.12
N SER A 320 6.95 6.13 16.64
CA SER A 320 6.39 5.11 17.52
C SER A 320 5.69 4.02 16.72
N PHE A 321 5.69 2.81 17.27
CA PHE A 321 4.98 1.68 16.72
C PHE A 321 4.01 1.08 17.73
N SER A 322 2.81 0.71 17.29
CA SER A 322 1.86 -0.11 18.04
C SER A 322 1.46 -1.34 17.22
N LEU A 323 1.24 -2.43 17.93
CA LEU A 323 0.73 -3.66 17.34
C LEU A 323 -0.79 -3.67 17.48
N ASP A 324 -1.47 -3.72 16.35
CA ASP A 324 -2.93 -3.71 16.27
C ASP A 324 -3.53 -5.12 16.17
N ASP A 325 -4.81 -5.26 16.53
CA ASP A 325 -5.59 -6.52 16.51
C ASP A 325 -4.96 -7.65 17.34
N PHE A 326 -4.31 -7.32 18.47
CA PHE A 326 -3.59 -8.32 19.26
C PHE A 326 -4.50 -9.38 19.86
N GLY A 327 -4.14 -10.65 19.60
CA GLY A 327 -4.83 -11.83 20.09
C GLY A 327 -5.67 -12.56 19.05
N THR A 328 -5.72 -12.08 17.80
CA THR A 328 -6.44 -12.71 16.71
C THR A 328 -5.62 -13.73 15.94
N GLY A 329 -4.28 -13.73 16.08
CA GLY A 329 -3.34 -14.53 15.31
C GLY A 329 -2.42 -15.44 16.14
N TYR A 330 -1.63 -16.28 15.43
CA TYR A 330 -0.77 -17.29 16.04
C TYR A 330 0.62 -16.81 16.49
N SER A 331 1.01 -15.55 16.24
CA SER A 331 2.42 -15.12 16.34
C SER A 331 2.69 -13.87 17.18
N SER A 332 1.69 -13.33 17.87
CA SER A 332 1.72 -12.01 18.52
C SER A 332 2.93 -11.77 19.44
N PHE A 333 3.23 -12.70 20.34
CA PHE A 333 4.33 -12.53 21.32
C PHE A 333 5.73 -12.58 20.66
N VAL A 334 5.88 -13.32 19.57
CA VAL A 334 7.16 -13.39 18.84
C VAL A 334 7.43 -12.08 18.13
N ARG A 335 6.40 -11.46 17.54
CA ARG A 335 6.49 -10.15 16.87
C ARG A 335 6.79 -9.03 17.86
N LEU A 336 6.09 -9.01 19.01
CA LEU A 336 6.37 -8.03 20.07
C LEU A 336 7.82 -8.06 20.56
N LYS A 337 8.45 -9.24 20.56
CA LYS A 337 9.85 -9.36 20.93
C LYS A 337 10.81 -8.87 19.85
N ALA A 338 10.43 -9.00 18.59
CA ALA A 338 11.32 -8.78 17.44
C ALA A 338 11.34 -7.32 16.96
N ALA A 339 10.25 -6.56 17.13
CA ALA A 339 10.11 -5.21 16.62
C ALA A 339 9.95 -4.19 17.77
N PRO A 340 10.30 -2.90 17.55
CA PRO A 340 10.35 -1.87 18.61
C PRO A 340 8.96 -1.31 18.93
N PHE A 341 8.00 -2.16 19.30
CA PHE A 341 6.67 -1.72 19.69
C PHE A 341 6.66 -1.03 21.06
N GLN A 342 6.00 0.13 21.15
CA GLN A 342 5.77 0.87 22.39
C GLN A 342 4.35 0.65 22.95
N ALA A 343 3.42 0.18 22.11
CA ALA A 343 2.06 -0.12 22.54
C ALA A 343 1.52 -1.37 21.86
N VAL A 344 0.51 -1.97 22.49
CA VAL A 344 -0.30 -3.05 21.95
C VAL A 344 -1.77 -2.67 22.11
N LYS A 345 -2.55 -2.82 21.02
CA LYS A 345 -3.98 -2.53 21.01
C LYS A 345 -4.76 -3.83 21.26
N ILE A 346 -5.63 -3.81 22.23
CA ILE A 346 -6.52 -4.92 22.57
C ILE A 346 -7.73 -4.81 21.67
N GLU A 347 -7.95 -5.83 20.83
CA GLU A 347 -8.98 -5.80 19.82
C GLU A 347 -10.39 -5.56 20.41
N ARG A 348 -11.17 -4.75 19.68
CA ARG A 348 -12.54 -4.38 20.04
C ARG A 348 -13.43 -5.58 20.36
N GLN A 349 -13.25 -6.72 19.68
CA GLN A 349 -14.09 -7.90 19.90
C GLN A 349 -13.96 -8.42 21.33
N PHE A 350 -12.75 -8.49 21.89
CA PHE A 350 -12.53 -8.89 23.28
C PHE A 350 -13.20 -7.92 24.24
N VAL A 351 -13.05 -6.61 24.02
CA VAL A 351 -13.68 -5.58 24.86
C VAL A 351 -15.22 -5.65 24.78
N ALA A 352 -15.77 -5.91 23.60
CA ALA A 352 -17.21 -6.03 23.42
C ALA A 352 -17.80 -7.24 24.18
N ASN A 353 -17.08 -8.34 24.23
CA ASN A 353 -17.55 -9.59 24.84
C ASN A 353 -17.13 -9.77 26.30
N MET A 354 -16.22 -8.96 26.83
CA MET A 354 -15.60 -9.15 28.15
C MET A 354 -16.59 -9.37 29.29
N MET A 355 -17.82 -8.83 29.18
CA MET A 355 -18.87 -8.98 30.19
C MET A 355 -19.61 -10.32 30.11
N THR A 356 -19.53 -11.01 28.98
CA THR A 356 -20.33 -12.21 28.70
C THR A 356 -19.48 -13.46 28.46
N ASP A 357 -18.23 -13.28 28.04
CA ASP A 357 -17.27 -14.36 27.78
C ASP A 357 -16.07 -14.29 28.74
N PRO A 358 -15.95 -15.24 29.68
CA PRO A 358 -14.81 -15.32 30.59
C PRO A 358 -13.46 -15.49 29.89
N TYR A 359 -13.45 -16.09 28.70
CA TYR A 359 -12.20 -16.24 27.91
C TYR A 359 -11.68 -14.87 27.44
N ASP A 360 -12.56 -14.05 26.88
CA ASP A 360 -12.18 -12.70 26.40
C ASP A 360 -11.72 -11.80 27.56
N MET A 361 -12.37 -11.92 28.72
CA MET A 361 -11.98 -11.24 29.97
C MET A 361 -10.55 -11.63 30.40
N GLU A 362 -10.23 -12.92 30.40
CA GLU A 362 -8.91 -13.42 30.82
C GLU A 362 -7.83 -13.09 29.75
N MET A 363 -8.19 -13.06 28.46
CA MET A 363 -7.29 -12.59 27.40
C MET A 363 -6.90 -11.12 27.60
N ILE A 364 -7.86 -10.25 27.87
CA ILE A 364 -7.59 -8.83 28.18
C ILE A 364 -6.64 -8.73 29.38
N ARG A 365 -6.94 -9.46 30.47
CA ARG A 365 -6.10 -9.47 31.66
C ARG A 365 -4.66 -9.90 31.36
N ALA A 366 -4.51 -10.98 30.61
CA ALA A 366 -3.20 -11.52 30.24
C ALA A 366 -2.38 -10.52 29.40
N VAL A 367 -3.02 -9.82 28.44
CA VAL A 367 -2.37 -8.80 27.62
C VAL A 367 -1.90 -7.61 28.45
N ILE A 368 -2.76 -7.10 29.35
CA ILE A 368 -2.42 -5.97 30.24
C ILE A 368 -1.26 -6.37 31.19
N GLU A 369 -1.32 -7.55 31.80
CA GLU A 369 -0.23 -8.02 32.66
C GLU A 369 1.08 -8.23 31.91
N PHE A 370 1.02 -8.76 30.70
CA PHE A 370 2.19 -8.93 29.85
C PHE A 370 2.78 -7.57 29.49
N GLY A 371 1.99 -6.63 28.96
CA GLY A 371 2.42 -5.29 28.59
C GLY A 371 3.16 -4.60 29.74
N ARG A 372 2.58 -4.64 30.96
CA ARG A 372 3.19 -4.10 32.17
C ARG A 372 4.55 -4.73 32.50
N LYS A 373 4.70 -6.07 32.33
CA LYS A 373 5.95 -6.78 32.64
C LYS A 373 7.07 -6.47 31.67
N VAL A 374 6.73 -6.18 30.39
CA VAL A 374 7.71 -5.88 29.33
C VAL A 374 7.79 -4.40 29.01
N ASN A 375 7.09 -3.55 29.75
CA ASN A 375 7.04 -2.08 29.59
C ASN A 375 6.54 -1.65 28.18
N ILE A 376 5.48 -2.31 27.73
CA ILE A 376 4.73 -1.97 26.52
C ILE A 376 3.35 -1.49 26.97
N ALA A 377 2.92 -0.30 26.52
CA ALA A 377 1.62 0.25 26.89
C ALA A 377 0.47 -0.56 26.26
N THR A 378 -0.65 -0.67 26.95
CA THR A 378 -1.86 -1.34 26.48
C THR A 378 -2.94 -0.31 26.16
N ILE A 379 -3.61 -0.47 24.99
CA ILE A 379 -4.69 0.40 24.55
C ILE A 379 -5.92 -0.46 24.29
N ALA A 380 -6.99 -0.25 25.04
CA ALA A 380 -8.25 -0.95 24.82
C ALA A 380 -9.06 -0.26 23.73
N GLU A 381 -9.50 -1.04 22.73
CA GLU A 381 -10.32 -0.56 21.62
C GLU A 381 -11.81 -0.85 21.82
N GLY A 382 -12.65 0.00 21.22
CA GLY A 382 -14.09 -0.22 21.19
C GLY A 382 -14.77 -0.13 22.55
N VAL A 383 -14.23 0.69 23.47
CA VAL A 383 -14.89 0.95 24.77
C VAL A 383 -16.15 1.76 24.52
N GLU A 384 -17.31 1.18 24.78
CA GLU A 384 -18.62 1.76 24.49
C GLU A 384 -19.42 2.09 25.76
N THR A 385 -19.11 1.46 26.89
CA THR A 385 -19.83 1.64 28.14
C THR A 385 -18.91 2.04 29.29
N GLN A 386 -19.48 2.74 30.27
CA GLN A 386 -18.77 3.10 31.51
C GLN A 386 -18.30 1.85 32.27
N GLU A 387 -19.09 0.79 32.26
CA GLU A 387 -18.75 -0.46 32.92
C GLU A 387 -17.52 -1.13 32.32
N GLN A 388 -17.40 -1.16 30.99
CA GLN A 388 -16.18 -1.63 30.31
C GLN A 388 -14.96 -0.77 30.71
N TYR A 389 -15.12 0.55 30.72
CA TYR A 389 -14.07 1.49 31.13
C TYR A 389 -13.59 1.20 32.55
N ASP A 390 -14.52 1.08 33.50
CA ASP A 390 -14.20 0.87 34.92
C ASP A 390 -13.42 -0.42 35.13
N ILE A 391 -13.85 -1.52 34.47
CA ILE A 391 -13.15 -2.81 34.55
C ILE A 391 -11.74 -2.73 33.95
N LEU A 392 -11.58 -2.10 32.80
CA LEU A 392 -10.27 -1.93 32.16
C LEU A 392 -9.34 -1.04 33.02
N CYS A 393 -9.89 -0.03 33.67
CA CYS A 393 -9.17 0.82 34.60
C CYS A 393 -8.68 0.01 35.82
N ASP A 394 -9.54 -0.80 36.42
CA ASP A 394 -9.21 -1.69 37.56
C ASP A 394 -8.16 -2.73 37.20
N MET A 395 -8.15 -3.22 35.93
CA MET A 395 -7.12 -4.12 35.41
C MET A 395 -5.77 -3.41 35.18
N GLY A 396 -5.75 -2.08 35.14
CA GLY A 396 -4.56 -1.28 34.92
C GLY A 396 -4.17 -1.15 33.44
N CYS A 397 -5.17 -1.10 32.54
CA CYS A 397 -4.96 -0.71 31.16
C CYS A 397 -4.42 0.72 31.09
N ASP A 398 -3.51 1.02 30.15
CA ASP A 398 -2.82 2.33 30.10
C ASP A 398 -3.64 3.39 29.34
N ALA A 399 -4.33 2.98 28.28
CA ALA A 399 -5.10 3.88 27.43
C ALA A 399 -6.31 3.19 26.82
N TRP A 400 -7.19 3.98 26.24
CA TRP A 400 -8.40 3.46 25.62
C TRP A 400 -8.89 4.37 24.48
N GLN A 401 -9.67 3.78 23.57
CA GLN A 401 -10.48 4.48 22.57
C GLN A 401 -11.81 3.78 22.36
N GLY A 402 -12.83 4.52 22.02
CA GLY A 402 -14.14 3.93 21.74
C GLY A 402 -15.26 4.96 21.72
N PHE A 403 -16.47 4.47 21.46
CA PHE A 403 -17.64 5.34 21.31
C PHE A 403 -18.11 5.97 22.62
N LEU A 404 -17.63 5.48 23.75
CA LEU A 404 -17.86 6.13 25.05
C LEU A 404 -17.25 7.53 25.08
N CYS A 405 -16.07 7.73 24.44
CA CYS A 405 -15.49 9.07 24.27
C CYS A 405 -16.04 9.75 23.03
N SER A 406 -15.76 9.19 21.85
CA SER A 406 -16.19 9.71 20.57
C SER A 406 -16.13 8.66 19.46
N ARG A 407 -17.04 8.77 18.50
CA ARG A 407 -16.87 8.11 17.20
C ARG A 407 -15.72 8.78 16.44
N PRO A 408 -15.15 8.12 15.41
CA PRO A 408 -14.25 8.81 14.48
C PRO A 408 -14.89 10.10 13.95
N MET A 409 -14.19 11.21 14.10
CA MET A 409 -14.66 12.55 13.79
C MET A 409 -14.05 13.08 12.50
N PRO A 410 -14.79 13.80 11.65
CA PRO A 410 -14.19 14.57 10.57
C PRO A 410 -13.24 15.64 11.12
N LEU A 411 -12.35 16.12 10.29
CA LEU A 411 -11.28 17.06 10.67
C LEU A 411 -11.75 18.28 11.46
N ALA A 412 -12.89 18.88 11.09
CA ALA A 412 -13.43 20.07 11.77
C ALA A 412 -13.75 19.78 13.24
N ASP A 413 -14.42 18.65 13.50
CA ASP A 413 -14.82 18.23 14.84
C ASP A 413 -13.60 17.77 15.67
N ALA A 414 -12.66 17.07 15.06
CA ALA A 414 -11.39 16.71 15.71
C ALA A 414 -10.58 17.95 16.11
N THR A 415 -10.56 18.98 15.27
CA THR A 415 -9.91 20.26 15.59
C THR A 415 -10.63 20.98 16.74
N ALA A 416 -11.96 20.94 16.78
CA ALA A 416 -12.73 21.50 17.90
C ALA A 416 -12.46 20.71 19.20
N PHE A 417 -12.35 19.39 19.14
CA PHE A 417 -12.01 18.53 20.26
C PHE A 417 -10.62 18.89 20.83
N LEU A 418 -9.60 19.06 19.96
CA LEU A 418 -8.25 19.44 20.38
C LEU A 418 -8.24 20.82 21.09
N ARG A 419 -9.04 21.78 20.65
CA ARG A 419 -9.15 23.09 21.33
C ARG A 419 -9.69 22.96 22.75
N GLN A 420 -10.62 22.04 22.97
CA GLN A 420 -11.19 21.79 24.30
C GLN A 420 -10.22 21.02 25.21
N ALA A 421 -9.49 20.03 24.65
CA ALA A 421 -8.53 19.23 25.39
C ALA A 421 -7.23 20.00 25.75
N SER A 422 -6.95 21.14 25.10
CA SER A 422 -5.78 21.98 25.34
C SER A 422 -6.00 23.06 26.42
N VAL A 423 -7.20 23.14 27.00
CA VAL A 423 -7.57 24.03 28.09
C VAL A 423 -7.51 23.30 29.42
#